data_be8730a5f9923d5c91e5f9cb3e9744c4
#
_entry.id   be8730a5f9923d5c91e5f9cb3e9744c4
#
_cell.length_a   1.000
_cell.length_b   1.000
_cell.length_c   1.000
_cell.angle_alpha   90.00
_cell.angle_beta   90.00
_cell.angle_gamma   90.00
#
_symmetry.space_group_name_H-M   'P 1'
#
loop_
_entity.id
_entity.type
_entity.pdbx_description
1 polymer ?
#
loop_
_entity_poly.entity_id
_entity_poly.type
_entity_poly.pdbx_seq_one_letter_code
_entity_poly.pdbx_strand_id
1 'polypeptide(L)'
;RLSLVGSEMCIRDRQVTASTTVINADGQDAARINVYYDKVKLSLDAVAFYDAKSNDVLDLSKFTIEDNTLVYTVTEPGEFSFWVAYKTHNTKDRPTTISAVEFSVPDAPEDPQPDNTSFVRRTLITQFTGLGCGYCPFMIAAMEDVRKSAEYADKSVLAACHTYGGDPYQPDVPLDYAMGVSTYPYVNFDFQTGIGNFGYNSNVSNIKKNIDKSLSVDAGAGISVGMEVAGNKLVARVTVKAARSGSFRVGAWVLEDGLTGTQLNNGMKGDYDFNTHNNVIRHVNSRYSGSDYSGHEVGALAAGGTGEHLFTMTLDESWVVKNCHVIFFVTELVDKGYAVTNAIDVPVKSSTIPFEYR
;
A
#
# COMPACT_ATOMS: atom_id res chain seq x y z
N ARG A 1 -10.62 -10.61 -47.09
CA ARG A 1 -10.28 -9.71 -45.97
C ARG A 1 -11.52 -9.55 -45.09
N LEU A 2 -11.70 -10.42 -44.13
CA LEU A 2 -12.68 -10.27 -43.05
C LEU A 2 -11.95 -9.64 -41.86
N SER A 3 -12.39 -8.48 -41.47
CA SER A 3 -11.78 -7.67 -40.41
C SER A 3 -12.06 -8.30 -39.04
N LEU A 4 -11.01 -8.62 -38.34
CA LEU A 4 -10.97 -9.02 -36.92
C LEU A 4 -11.19 -7.82 -35.96
N VAL A 5 -12.06 -6.87 -36.33
CA VAL A 5 -12.29 -5.64 -35.55
C VAL A 5 -13.48 -5.78 -34.58
N GLY A 6 -14.24 -6.90 -34.65
CA GLY A 6 -15.48 -7.02 -33.88
C GLY A 6 -15.40 -7.56 -32.46
N SER A 7 -14.33 -8.29 -32.07
CA SER A 7 -14.30 -9.02 -30.79
C SER A 7 -13.62 -8.27 -29.62
N GLU A 8 -12.65 -7.42 -29.89
CA GLU A 8 -11.99 -6.66 -28.81
C GLU A 8 -12.76 -5.39 -28.38
N MET A 9 -13.54 -4.78 -29.29
CA MET A 9 -14.37 -3.62 -28.93
C MET A 9 -15.57 -4.01 -28.05
N CYS A 10 -16.10 -5.24 -28.14
CA CYS A 10 -17.22 -5.72 -27.32
C CYS A 10 -16.84 -5.97 -25.84
N ILE A 11 -15.57 -6.11 -25.51
CA ILE A 11 -15.11 -6.47 -24.15
C ILE A 11 -14.91 -5.21 -23.27
N ARG A 12 -14.69 -4.03 -23.88
CA ARG A 12 -14.46 -2.77 -23.15
C ARG A 12 -15.74 -2.05 -22.72
N ASP A 13 -16.88 -2.42 -23.28
CA ASP A 13 -18.11 -1.64 -23.11
C ASP A 13 -18.98 -2.08 -21.95
N ARG A 14 -18.68 -3.22 -21.31
CA ARG A 14 -19.46 -3.83 -20.22
C ARG A 14 -18.59 -4.06 -19.03
N GLN A 15 -18.90 -3.43 -17.94
CA GLN A 15 -18.13 -3.57 -16.72
C GLN A 15 -19.06 -3.70 -15.51
N VAL A 16 -18.87 -4.79 -14.77
CA VAL A 16 -19.32 -4.88 -13.39
C VAL A 16 -18.14 -4.50 -12.52
N THR A 17 -18.32 -3.56 -11.63
CA THR A 17 -17.30 -3.19 -10.64
C THR A 17 -17.80 -3.57 -9.26
N ALA A 18 -16.92 -4.13 -8.46
CA ALA A 18 -17.14 -4.35 -7.04
C ALA A 18 -16.08 -3.56 -6.27
N SER A 19 -16.46 -2.94 -5.15
CA SER A 19 -15.49 -2.23 -4.29
C SER A 19 -14.45 -3.17 -3.68
N THR A 20 -14.79 -4.45 -3.58
CA THR A 20 -13.92 -5.54 -3.13
C THR A 20 -14.47 -6.87 -3.64
N THR A 21 -13.60 -7.84 -3.86
CA THR A 21 -13.97 -9.24 -4.18
C THR A 21 -13.98 -10.14 -2.94
N VAL A 22 -13.58 -9.62 -1.78
CA VAL A 22 -13.60 -10.34 -0.50
C VAL A 22 -14.20 -9.45 0.56
N ILE A 23 -15.15 -9.98 1.35
CA ILE A 23 -15.73 -9.32 2.51
C ILE A 23 -15.59 -10.19 3.75
N ASN A 24 -15.60 -9.58 4.93
CA ASN A 24 -15.77 -10.32 6.19
C ASN A 24 -17.24 -10.71 6.35
N ALA A 25 -17.47 -11.96 6.73
CA ALA A 25 -18.82 -12.51 6.99
C ALA A 25 -19.33 -12.08 8.38
N ASP A 26 -19.32 -10.79 8.70
CA ASP A 26 -19.74 -10.21 9.99
C ASP A 26 -21.09 -9.45 9.92
N GLY A 27 -21.70 -9.41 8.73
CA GLY A 27 -22.93 -8.69 8.48
C GLY A 27 -22.79 -7.17 8.41
N GLN A 28 -21.58 -6.63 8.49
CA GLN A 28 -21.28 -5.19 8.43
C GLN A 28 -20.38 -4.84 7.24
N ASP A 29 -19.38 -5.67 6.97
CA ASP A 29 -18.53 -5.48 5.81
C ASP A 29 -19.31 -5.75 4.51
N ALA A 30 -19.06 -4.96 3.48
CA ALA A 30 -19.89 -4.98 2.28
C ALA A 30 -19.08 -4.79 1.00
N ALA A 31 -19.44 -5.57 -0.03
CA ALA A 31 -19.06 -5.28 -1.41
C ALA A 31 -20.12 -4.39 -2.06
N ARG A 32 -19.69 -3.26 -2.63
CA ARG A 32 -20.54 -2.31 -3.36
C ARG A 32 -20.39 -2.55 -4.85
N ILE A 33 -21.47 -2.97 -5.49
CA ILE A 33 -21.49 -3.46 -6.85
C ILE A 33 -22.22 -2.45 -7.75
N ASN A 34 -21.54 -2.05 -8.83
CA ASN A 34 -22.08 -1.17 -9.85
C ASN A 34 -21.94 -1.80 -11.23
N VAL A 35 -22.86 -1.47 -12.13
CA VAL A 35 -22.86 -1.96 -13.51
C VAL A 35 -22.71 -0.77 -14.45
N TYR A 36 -21.82 -0.90 -15.41
CA TYR A 36 -21.56 0.12 -16.43
C TYR A 36 -21.74 -0.44 -17.84
N TYR A 37 -22.18 0.40 -18.72
CA TYR A 37 -22.19 0.16 -20.16
C TYR A 37 -21.67 1.41 -20.86
N ASP A 38 -20.66 1.27 -21.69
CA ASP A 38 -19.98 2.39 -22.37
C ASP A 38 -19.62 3.54 -21.39
N LYS A 39 -19.00 3.17 -20.26
CA LYS A 39 -18.60 4.08 -19.16
C LYS A 39 -19.74 4.80 -18.43
N VAL A 40 -21.00 4.52 -18.78
CA VAL A 40 -22.16 5.09 -18.11
C VAL A 40 -22.66 4.11 -17.04
N LYS A 41 -22.81 4.57 -15.80
CA LYS A 41 -23.43 3.78 -14.73
C LYS A 41 -24.89 3.52 -15.07
N LEU A 42 -25.28 2.25 -15.10
CA LEU A 42 -26.65 1.84 -15.38
C LEU A 42 -27.50 1.90 -14.11
N SER A 43 -28.80 2.17 -14.28
CA SER A 43 -29.77 1.92 -13.22
C SER A 43 -29.92 0.42 -12.99
N LEU A 44 -29.95 -0.02 -11.73
CA LEU A 44 -30.13 -1.43 -11.38
C LEU A 44 -31.46 -1.98 -11.90
N ASP A 45 -32.50 -1.15 -12.01
CA ASP A 45 -33.80 -1.54 -12.58
C ASP A 45 -33.73 -1.89 -14.08
N ALA A 46 -32.71 -1.41 -14.79
CA ALA A 46 -32.49 -1.70 -16.19
C ALA A 46 -31.63 -2.94 -16.44
N VAL A 47 -31.11 -3.57 -15.37
CA VAL A 47 -30.14 -4.67 -15.44
C VAL A 47 -30.74 -5.91 -14.78
N ALA A 48 -30.65 -7.06 -15.44
CA ALA A 48 -30.99 -8.34 -14.83
C ALA A 48 -29.73 -8.99 -14.28
N PHE A 49 -29.80 -9.42 -13.01
CA PHE A 49 -28.75 -10.18 -12.35
C PHE A 49 -29.12 -11.66 -12.33
N TYR A 50 -28.15 -12.51 -12.54
CA TYR A 50 -28.31 -13.97 -12.58
C TYR A 50 -27.28 -14.65 -11.69
N ASP A 51 -27.70 -15.63 -10.91
CA ASP A 51 -26.78 -16.50 -10.21
C ASP A 51 -25.91 -17.27 -11.22
N ALA A 52 -24.60 -17.27 -11.01
CA ALA A 52 -23.67 -17.87 -11.98
C ALA A 52 -23.73 -19.40 -12.02
N LYS A 53 -24.20 -20.04 -10.94
CA LYS A 53 -24.28 -21.51 -10.85
C LYS A 53 -25.59 -22.03 -11.39
N SER A 54 -26.73 -21.46 -10.97
CA SER A 54 -28.07 -21.91 -11.37
C SER A 54 -28.56 -21.26 -12.66
N ASN A 55 -28.05 -20.10 -13.03
CA ASN A 55 -28.56 -19.18 -14.06
C ASN A 55 -29.98 -18.65 -13.77
N ASP A 56 -30.44 -18.72 -12.54
CA ASP A 56 -31.69 -18.14 -12.11
C ASP A 56 -31.56 -16.62 -11.97
N VAL A 57 -32.64 -15.91 -12.23
CA VAL A 57 -32.70 -14.46 -12.01
C VAL A 57 -32.63 -14.19 -10.51
N LEU A 58 -31.73 -13.30 -10.10
CA LEU A 58 -31.61 -12.86 -8.72
C LEU A 58 -32.72 -11.84 -8.40
N ASP A 59 -33.38 -12.05 -7.29
CA ASP A 59 -34.37 -11.13 -6.75
C ASP A 59 -33.63 -10.01 -5.96
N LEU A 60 -33.46 -8.86 -6.58
CA LEU A 60 -32.73 -7.73 -5.98
C LEU A 60 -33.46 -7.14 -4.77
N SER A 61 -34.74 -7.44 -4.54
CA SER A 61 -35.45 -7.01 -3.32
C SER A 61 -34.88 -7.63 -2.02
N LYS A 62 -34.07 -8.70 -2.16
CA LYS A 62 -33.39 -9.37 -1.04
C LYS A 62 -32.03 -8.73 -0.71
N PHE A 63 -31.59 -7.75 -1.46
CA PHE A 63 -30.34 -7.05 -1.26
C PHE A 63 -30.58 -5.61 -0.82
N THR A 64 -29.61 -5.03 -0.14
CA THR A 64 -29.60 -3.60 0.15
C THR A 64 -29.20 -2.83 -1.11
N ILE A 65 -29.96 -1.79 -1.45
CA ILE A 65 -29.64 -0.88 -2.55
C ILE A 65 -29.51 0.52 -1.98
N GLU A 66 -28.32 1.13 -2.17
CA GLU A 66 -27.98 2.48 -1.73
C GLU A 66 -27.52 3.30 -2.93
N ASP A 67 -28.16 4.39 -3.23
CA ASP A 67 -27.83 5.28 -4.34
C ASP A 67 -27.55 4.54 -5.67
N ASN A 68 -28.48 3.64 -6.04
CA ASN A 68 -28.35 2.81 -7.24
C ASN A 68 -27.08 1.94 -7.28
N THR A 69 -26.63 1.49 -6.10
CA THR A 69 -25.52 0.56 -5.89
C THR A 69 -26.04 -0.65 -5.15
N LEU A 70 -25.76 -1.86 -5.64
CA LEU A 70 -26.09 -3.08 -4.94
C LEU A 70 -25.06 -3.30 -3.82
N VAL A 71 -25.51 -3.42 -2.57
CA VAL A 71 -24.69 -3.66 -1.39
C VAL A 71 -24.86 -5.11 -0.97
N TYR A 72 -23.79 -5.88 -1.06
CA TYR A 72 -23.74 -7.27 -0.65
C TYR A 72 -23.01 -7.41 0.69
N THR A 73 -23.71 -7.93 1.69
CA THR A 73 -23.18 -8.26 3.01
C THR A 73 -23.81 -9.56 3.50
N VAL A 74 -23.08 -10.35 4.27
CA VAL A 74 -23.53 -11.63 4.82
C VAL A 74 -22.93 -11.90 6.19
N THR A 75 -23.54 -12.81 6.95
CA THR A 75 -23.07 -13.25 8.26
C THR A 75 -22.41 -14.62 8.26
N GLU A 76 -22.41 -15.30 7.10
CA GLU A 76 -21.83 -16.64 6.93
C GLU A 76 -20.80 -16.64 5.80
N PRO A 77 -19.69 -17.34 5.95
CA PRO A 77 -18.73 -17.52 4.86
C PRO A 77 -19.34 -18.21 3.66
N GLY A 78 -18.91 -17.82 2.46
CA GLY A 78 -19.39 -18.40 1.21
C GLY A 78 -19.00 -17.57 0.00
N GLU A 79 -19.45 -18.00 -1.17
CA GLU A 79 -19.23 -17.31 -2.43
C GLU A 79 -20.54 -16.85 -3.04
N PHE A 80 -20.60 -15.58 -3.41
CA PHE A 80 -21.66 -15.00 -4.23
C PHE A 80 -21.10 -14.74 -5.62
N SER A 81 -21.52 -15.55 -6.58
CA SER A 81 -21.09 -15.44 -7.99
C SER A 81 -22.26 -15.14 -8.87
N PHE A 82 -22.17 -14.11 -9.68
CA PHE A 82 -23.27 -13.64 -10.54
C PHE A 82 -22.76 -13.08 -11.85
N TRP A 83 -23.65 -13.02 -12.82
CA TRP A 83 -23.46 -12.30 -14.06
C TRP A 83 -24.67 -11.39 -14.33
N VAL A 84 -24.48 -10.38 -15.19
CA VAL A 84 -25.51 -9.40 -15.49
C VAL A 84 -25.87 -9.38 -16.96
N ALA A 85 -27.13 -9.03 -17.26
CA ALA A 85 -27.60 -8.80 -18.60
C ALA A 85 -28.23 -7.40 -18.73
N TYR A 86 -27.92 -6.71 -19.80
CA TYR A 86 -28.48 -5.44 -20.17
C TYR A 86 -28.75 -5.43 -21.69
N LYS A 87 -30.03 -5.30 -22.11
CA LYS A 87 -30.47 -5.42 -23.50
C LYS A 87 -29.96 -6.75 -24.11
N THR A 88 -29.22 -6.70 -25.20
CA THR A 88 -28.62 -7.87 -25.87
C THR A 88 -27.27 -8.28 -25.36
N HIS A 89 -26.79 -7.61 -24.31
CA HIS A 89 -25.44 -7.80 -23.76
C HIS A 89 -25.48 -8.51 -22.41
N ASN A 90 -24.45 -9.30 -22.10
CA ASN A 90 -24.32 -9.95 -20.78
C ASN A 90 -22.85 -10.17 -20.43
N THR A 91 -22.57 -10.47 -19.16
CA THR A 91 -21.25 -10.78 -18.61
C THR A 91 -21.11 -12.27 -18.24
N LYS A 92 -21.90 -13.15 -18.83
CA LYS A 92 -21.95 -14.58 -18.49
C LYS A 92 -20.60 -15.28 -18.63
N ASP A 93 -19.80 -14.87 -19.61
CA ASP A 93 -18.46 -15.43 -19.85
C ASP A 93 -17.42 -15.01 -18.78
N ARG A 94 -17.76 -14.01 -17.97
CA ARG A 94 -16.92 -13.43 -16.91
C ARG A 94 -17.79 -13.06 -15.71
N PRO A 95 -18.28 -14.05 -14.95
CA PRO A 95 -19.06 -13.77 -13.76
C PRO A 95 -18.23 -13.03 -12.72
N THR A 96 -18.87 -12.18 -11.98
CA THR A 96 -18.27 -11.52 -10.82
C THR A 96 -18.48 -12.41 -9.59
N THR A 97 -17.43 -12.65 -8.84
CA THR A 97 -17.49 -13.44 -7.61
C THR A 97 -17.02 -12.61 -6.42
N ILE A 98 -17.84 -12.58 -5.37
CA ILE A 98 -17.50 -12.01 -4.06
C ILE A 98 -17.36 -13.17 -3.08
N SER A 99 -16.22 -13.30 -2.43
CA SER A 99 -15.97 -14.30 -1.40
C SER A 99 -16.21 -13.68 -0.02
N ALA A 100 -17.12 -14.25 0.73
CA ALA A 100 -17.29 -13.93 2.15
C ALA A 100 -16.44 -14.91 2.97
N VAL A 101 -15.54 -14.38 3.76
CA VAL A 101 -14.61 -15.15 4.59
C VAL A 101 -14.71 -14.70 6.04
N GLU A 102 -14.36 -15.57 6.96
CA GLU A 102 -14.15 -15.18 8.34
C GLU A 102 -12.69 -14.75 8.49
N PHE A 103 -12.47 -13.46 8.67
CA PHE A 103 -11.15 -12.94 9.02
C PHE A 103 -10.94 -13.13 10.52
N SER A 104 -9.99 -13.96 10.87
CA SER A 104 -9.42 -13.92 12.20
C SER A 104 -8.51 -12.71 12.34
N VAL A 105 -8.66 -11.94 13.40
CA VAL A 105 -7.65 -10.94 13.77
C VAL A 105 -6.39 -11.71 14.15
N PRO A 106 -5.25 -11.52 13.46
CA PRO A 106 -4.05 -12.28 13.76
C PRO A 106 -3.57 -12.00 15.19
N ASP A 107 -3.02 -13.00 15.83
CA ASP A 107 -2.36 -12.83 17.13
C ASP A 107 -1.07 -12.04 16.99
N ALA A 108 -0.68 -11.34 18.05
CA ALA A 108 0.65 -10.76 18.14
C ALA A 108 1.69 -11.91 18.16
N PRO A 109 2.78 -11.80 17.37
CA PRO A 109 3.87 -12.79 17.44
C PRO A 109 4.42 -12.89 18.84
N GLU A 110 4.80 -14.10 19.25
CA GLU A 110 5.53 -14.30 20.51
C GLU A 110 6.84 -13.51 20.48
N ASP A 111 7.14 -12.82 21.56
CA ASP A 111 8.41 -12.09 21.71
C ASP A 111 9.53 -13.08 22.10
N PRO A 112 10.53 -13.31 21.19
CA PRO A 112 11.59 -14.29 21.45
C PRO A 112 12.58 -13.85 22.53
N GLN A 113 12.59 -12.57 22.91
CA GLN A 113 13.50 -11.99 23.89
C GLN A 113 12.79 -10.91 24.72
N PRO A 114 11.89 -11.30 25.65
CA PRO A 114 11.02 -10.34 26.37
C PRO A 114 11.77 -9.24 27.13
N ASP A 115 12.95 -9.53 27.66
CA ASP A 115 13.77 -8.59 28.44
C ASP A 115 14.72 -7.75 27.57
N ASN A 116 14.86 -8.07 26.27
CA ASN A 116 15.73 -7.33 25.36
C ASN A 116 14.99 -6.11 24.77
N THR A 117 15.66 -4.97 24.76
CA THR A 117 15.18 -3.71 24.17
C THR A 117 16.13 -3.16 23.09
N SER A 118 17.11 -3.96 22.65
CA SER A 118 18.07 -3.58 21.61
C SER A 118 17.61 -4.12 20.25
N PHE A 119 16.99 -3.28 19.46
CA PHE A 119 16.39 -3.68 18.17
C PHE A 119 17.31 -3.37 16.99
N VAL A 120 17.21 -4.19 15.95
CA VAL A 120 17.73 -3.83 14.60
C VAL A 120 16.97 -2.60 14.12
N ARG A 121 17.74 -1.58 13.67
CA ARG A 121 17.17 -0.34 13.12
C ARG A 121 17.37 -0.27 11.61
N ARG A 122 16.33 0.17 10.88
CA ARG A 122 16.41 0.57 9.49
C ARG A 122 15.92 2.00 9.30
N THR A 123 16.59 2.73 8.43
CA THR A 123 16.18 4.07 8.01
C THR A 123 14.99 3.98 7.06
N LEU A 124 13.91 4.71 7.29
CA LEU A 124 12.87 4.89 6.29
C LEU A 124 13.30 5.98 5.31
N ILE A 125 13.37 5.63 4.03
CA ILE A 125 13.67 6.54 2.94
C ILE A 125 12.40 6.74 2.12
N THR A 126 11.95 7.99 1.98
CA THR A 126 10.85 8.35 1.07
C THR A 126 11.43 9.13 -0.10
N GLN A 127 11.44 8.53 -1.28
CA GLN A 127 11.91 9.16 -2.51
C GLN A 127 10.75 9.75 -3.29
N PHE A 128 10.76 11.06 -3.51
CA PHE A 128 9.78 11.77 -4.34
C PHE A 128 10.26 11.85 -5.77
N THR A 129 9.46 11.31 -6.68
CA THR A 129 9.80 11.09 -8.08
C THR A 129 8.57 11.20 -8.99
N GLY A 130 8.70 10.80 -10.24
CA GLY A 130 7.62 10.64 -11.21
C GLY A 130 8.15 10.46 -12.63
N LEU A 131 7.34 9.86 -13.49
CA LEU A 131 7.71 9.52 -14.86
C LEU A 131 8.21 10.74 -15.68
N GLY A 132 7.60 11.90 -15.48
CA GLY A 132 7.96 13.16 -16.15
C GLY A 132 9.18 13.89 -15.56
N CYS A 133 9.78 13.39 -14.50
CA CYS A 133 10.92 14.03 -13.83
C CYS A 133 12.25 13.65 -14.49
N GLY A 134 12.76 14.48 -15.38
CA GLY A 134 13.99 14.16 -16.16
C GLY A 134 15.27 14.03 -15.34
N TYR A 135 15.36 14.63 -14.15
CA TYR A 135 16.52 14.51 -13.26
C TYR A 135 16.34 13.42 -12.17
N CYS A 136 15.16 12.85 -12.04
CA CYS A 136 14.93 11.78 -11.09
C CYS A 136 15.77 10.52 -11.33
N PRO A 137 16.13 10.14 -12.57
CA PRO A 137 17.05 9.03 -12.84
C PRO A 137 18.39 9.12 -12.11
N PHE A 138 18.92 10.32 -11.88
CA PHE A 138 20.19 10.51 -11.15
C PHE A 138 20.06 10.13 -9.66
N MET A 139 18.91 10.36 -9.07
CA MET A 139 18.63 9.96 -7.68
C MET A 139 18.27 8.48 -7.60
N ILE A 140 17.48 7.95 -8.54
CA ILE A 140 17.10 6.54 -8.62
C ILE A 140 18.35 5.67 -8.73
N ALA A 141 19.26 5.97 -9.65
CA ALA A 141 20.53 5.24 -9.82
C ALA A 141 21.40 5.30 -8.56
N ALA A 142 21.56 6.48 -7.97
CA ALA A 142 22.33 6.63 -6.73
C ALA A 142 21.73 5.83 -5.54
N MET A 143 20.40 5.83 -5.42
CA MET A 143 19.68 5.06 -4.40
C MET A 143 19.86 3.56 -4.60
N GLU A 144 19.73 3.10 -5.85
CA GLU A 144 19.91 1.70 -6.21
C GLU A 144 21.33 1.22 -5.86
N ASP A 145 22.36 1.95 -6.28
CA ASP A 145 23.76 1.59 -6.04
C ASP A 145 24.11 1.59 -4.54
N VAL A 146 23.65 2.58 -3.79
CA VAL A 146 23.90 2.60 -2.34
C VAL A 146 23.23 1.41 -1.67
N ARG A 147 21.96 1.16 -1.94
CA ARG A 147 21.21 0.08 -1.28
C ARG A 147 21.64 -1.32 -1.69
N LYS A 148 22.19 -1.50 -2.90
CA LYS A 148 22.76 -2.78 -3.36
C LYS A 148 24.21 -3.02 -2.87
N SER A 149 24.88 -1.99 -2.37
CA SER A 149 26.24 -2.16 -1.85
C SER A 149 26.23 -2.99 -0.56
N ALA A 150 27.25 -3.84 -0.38
CA ALA A 150 27.34 -4.71 0.81
C ALA A 150 27.36 -3.93 2.13
N GLU A 151 27.83 -2.69 2.12
CA GLU A 151 27.90 -1.82 3.31
C GLU A 151 26.52 -1.32 3.74
N TYR A 152 25.58 -1.10 2.78
CA TYR A 152 24.27 -0.49 3.04
C TYR A 152 23.08 -1.43 2.80
N ALA A 153 23.34 -2.67 2.37
CA ALA A 153 22.30 -3.68 2.26
C ALA A 153 21.58 -3.84 3.61
N ASP A 154 20.29 -3.95 3.59
CA ASP A 154 19.40 -4.12 4.77
C ASP A 154 19.43 -2.98 5.82
N LYS A 155 20.13 -1.86 5.55
CA LYS A 155 20.17 -0.70 6.44
C LYS A 155 19.01 0.28 6.28
N SER A 156 18.21 0.12 5.23
CA SER A 156 17.09 1.02 4.94
C SER A 156 15.93 0.30 4.28
N VAL A 157 14.74 0.84 4.46
CA VAL A 157 13.55 0.55 3.65
C VAL A 157 13.26 1.75 2.75
N LEU A 158 12.84 1.51 1.52
CA LEU A 158 12.59 2.54 0.51
C LEU A 158 11.13 2.56 0.11
N ALA A 159 10.54 3.75 0.10
CA ALA A 159 9.24 4.03 -0.48
C ALA A 159 9.38 5.10 -1.58
N ALA A 160 8.90 4.82 -2.78
CA ALA A 160 8.90 5.74 -3.91
C ALA A 160 7.53 6.40 -4.05
N CYS A 161 7.49 7.71 -3.85
CA CYS A 161 6.29 8.54 -3.95
C CYS A 161 6.25 9.23 -5.31
N HIS A 162 5.36 8.80 -6.18
CA HIS A 162 5.20 9.32 -7.53
C HIS A 162 4.24 10.53 -7.53
N THR A 163 4.73 11.73 -7.27
CA THR A 163 3.92 12.96 -7.14
C THR A 163 4.28 14.05 -8.15
N TYR A 164 5.25 13.82 -9.04
CA TYR A 164 5.64 14.80 -10.04
C TYR A 164 4.65 14.86 -11.20
N GLY A 165 3.97 15.99 -11.36
CA GLY A 165 3.32 16.37 -12.61
C GLY A 165 2.18 15.49 -13.12
N GLY A 166 1.31 14.96 -12.25
CA GLY A 166 0.16 14.14 -12.65
C GLY A 166 0.55 12.72 -13.06
N ASP A 167 1.51 12.15 -12.37
CA ASP A 167 1.98 10.79 -12.52
C ASP A 167 0.85 9.77 -12.35
N PRO A 168 0.73 8.72 -13.20
CA PRO A 168 -0.32 7.71 -13.09
C PRO A 168 -0.25 6.84 -11.83
N TYR A 169 0.90 6.85 -11.13
CA TYR A 169 1.14 6.08 -9.91
C TYR A 169 1.10 6.93 -8.64
N GLN A 170 0.47 8.09 -8.73
CA GLN A 170 0.32 9.00 -7.60
C GLN A 170 -0.42 8.31 -6.44
N PRO A 171 0.07 8.40 -5.19
CA PRO A 171 -0.64 7.86 -4.05
C PRO A 171 -1.95 8.61 -3.78
N ASP A 172 -2.81 7.99 -2.98
CA ASP A 172 -4.13 8.51 -2.60
C ASP A 172 -4.09 9.77 -1.70
N VAL A 173 -2.91 10.17 -1.24
CA VAL A 173 -2.71 11.32 -0.35
C VAL A 173 -1.51 12.18 -0.76
N PRO A 174 -1.50 13.50 -0.48
CA PRO A 174 -0.45 14.42 -0.88
C PRO A 174 0.74 14.38 0.10
N LEU A 175 1.51 13.27 0.11
CA LEU A 175 2.70 13.14 0.96
C LEU A 175 3.78 14.17 0.66
N ASP A 176 3.93 14.59 -0.58
CA ASP A 176 4.86 15.64 -1.01
C ASP A 176 4.56 16.96 -0.30
N TYR A 177 3.30 17.36 -0.27
CA TYR A 177 2.88 18.55 0.48
C TYR A 177 3.14 18.37 1.99
N ALA A 178 2.78 17.21 2.55
CA ALA A 178 2.96 16.93 3.97
C ALA A 178 4.44 16.96 4.41
N MET A 179 5.35 16.55 3.52
CA MET A 179 6.80 16.55 3.77
C MET A 179 7.53 17.78 3.24
N GLY A 180 6.80 18.81 2.77
CA GLY A 180 7.38 20.08 2.32
C GLY A 180 8.26 19.97 1.09
N VAL A 181 7.93 19.05 0.18
CA VAL A 181 8.67 18.85 -1.08
C VAL A 181 8.43 20.03 -2.01
N SER A 182 9.51 20.71 -2.40
CA SER A 182 9.45 21.87 -3.30
C SER A 182 10.19 21.66 -4.62
N THR A 183 11.00 20.61 -4.72
CA THR A 183 11.81 20.29 -5.90
C THR A 183 11.84 18.77 -6.13
N TYR A 184 12.14 18.36 -7.36
CA TYR A 184 12.32 16.95 -7.73
C TYR A 184 13.63 16.78 -8.55
N PRO A 185 14.40 15.71 -8.28
CA PRO A 185 14.20 14.67 -7.26
C PRO A 185 14.34 15.20 -5.82
N TYR A 186 13.63 14.57 -4.90
CA TYR A 186 13.74 14.85 -3.48
C TYR A 186 13.70 13.55 -2.69
N VAL A 187 14.44 13.47 -1.58
CA VAL A 187 14.44 12.29 -0.70
C VAL A 187 14.35 12.77 0.74
N ASN A 188 13.47 12.15 1.49
CA ASN A 188 13.33 12.35 2.94
C ASN A 188 13.82 11.11 3.70
N PHE A 189 14.48 11.32 4.82
CA PHE A 189 14.98 10.28 5.72
C PHE A 189 14.31 10.45 7.09
N ASP A 190 13.61 9.40 7.54
CA ASP A 190 12.97 9.28 8.86
C ASP A 190 12.02 10.46 9.22
N PHE A 191 11.42 11.13 8.21
CA PHE A 191 10.62 12.36 8.37
C PHE A 191 11.40 13.54 8.96
N GLN A 192 12.72 13.49 8.98
CA GLN A 192 13.59 14.47 9.65
C GLN A 192 14.44 15.30 8.72
N THR A 193 15.06 14.66 7.73
CA THR A 193 16.05 15.31 6.88
C THR A 193 15.68 15.08 5.43
N GLY A 194 15.67 16.17 4.65
CA GLY A 194 15.44 16.10 3.21
C GLY A 194 16.68 16.52 2.41
N ILE A 195 16.86 15.89 1.25
CA ILE A 195 17.86 16.26 0.26
C ILE A 195 17.21 16.35 -1.13
N GLY A 196 17.57 17.41 -1.88
CA GLY A 196 17.26 17.52 -3.30
C GLY A 196 18.56 17.79 -4.06
N ASN A 197 18.90 16.98 -5.04
CA ASN A 197 20.11 17.15 -5.84
C ASN A 197 19.97 16.49 -7.21
N PHE A 198 20.59 17.06 -8.21
CA PHE A 198 20.54 16.61 -9.60
C PHE A 198 21.79 15.84 -10.05
N GLY A 199 22.80 15.68 -9.19
CA GLY A 199 24.07 15.03 -9.51
C GLY A 199 24.18 13.65 -8.89
N TYR A 200 24.52 12.63 -9.70
CA TYR A 200 24.65 11.24 -9.24
C TYR A 200 25.64 11.09 -8.06
N ASN A 201 26.89 11.55 -8.21
CA ASN A 201 27.93 11.37 -7.17
C ASN A 201 27.58 12.07 -5.85
N SER A 202 27.01 13.27 -5.93
CA SER A 202 26.56 14.00 -4.74
C SER A 202 25.37 13.31 -4.09
N ASN A 203 24.47 12.72 -4.87
CA ASN A 203 23.35 11.91 -4.35
C ASN A 203 23.87 10.67 -3.60
N VAL A 204 24.80 9.90 -4.19
CA VAL A 204 25.45 8.75 -3.51
C VAL A 204 26.02 9.16 -2.15
N SER A 205 26.82 10.22 -2.13
CA SER A 205 27.44 10.72 -0.89
C SER A 205 26.41 11.17 0.15
N ASN A 206 25.38 11.90 -0.27
CA ASN A 206 24.35 12.42 0.62
C ASN A 206 23.44 11.31 1.17
N ILE A 207 23.09 10.31 0.35
CA ILE A 207 22.29 9.16 0.78
C ILE A 207 23.04 8.39 1.88
N LYS A 208 24.31 8.03 1.62
CA LYS A 208 25.16 7.34 2.63
C LYS A 208 25.22 8.13 3.92
N LYS A 209 25.57 9.41 3.85
CA LYS A 209 25.66 10.30 5.02
C LYS A 209 24.37 10.34 5.86
N ASN A 210 23.19 10.37 5.20
CA ASN A 210 21.92 10.43 5.92
C ASN A 210 21.51 9.09 6.51
N ILE A 211 21.81 7.96 5.84
CA ILE A 211 21.64 6.63 6.44
C ILE A 211 22.54 6.48 7.66
N ASP A 212 23.83 6.82 7.56
CA ASP A 212 24.77 6.74 8.69
C ASP A 212 24.32 7.61 9.86
N LYS A 213 23.86 8.83 9.59
CA LYS A 213 23.31 9.73 10.60
C LYS A 213 22.08 9.12 11.28
N SER A 214 21.15 8.56 10.52
CA SER A 214 19.98 7.89 11.06
C SER A 214 20.37 6.75 11.98
N LEU A 215 21.28 5.88 11.52
CA LEU A 215 21.73 4.68 12.25
C LEU A 215 22.70 4.97 13.39
N SER A 216 23.20 6.19 13.53
CA SER A 216 24.02 6.61 14.68
C SER A 216 23.21 6.69 15.99
N VAL A 217 21.90 6.64 15.90
CA VAL A 217 20.97 6.60 17.05
C VAL A 217 20.29 5.24 17.07
N ASP A 218 20.22 4.61 18.23
CA ASP A 218 19.53 3.34 18.40
C ASP A 218 18.02 3.45 18.13
N ALA A 219 17.41 2.37 17.66
CA ALA A 219 15.97 2.31 17.49
C ALA A 219 15.24 2.64 18.81
N GLY A 220 14.30 3.57 18.77
CA GLY A 220 13.47 3.89 19.94
C GLY A 220 12.44 2.83 20.25
N ALA A 221 12.12 1.98 19.25
CA ALA A 221 11.20 0.86 19.39
C ALA A 221 11.46 -0.25 18.37
N GLY A 222 11.09 -1.47 18.73
CA GLY A 222 10.96 -2.61 17.83
C GLY A 222 9.55 -2.72 17.27
N ILE A 223 9.43 -3.44 16.16
CA ILE A 223 8.17 -3.72 15.44
C ILE A 223 8.02 -5.22 15.31
N SER A 224 6.84 -5.75 15.67
CA SER A 224 6.44 -7.10 15.32
C SER A 224 5.07 -7.08 14.67
N VAL A 225 4.80 -8.03 13.76
CA VAL A 225 3.59 -8.03 12.94
C VAL A 225 3.02 -9.44 12.83
N GLY A 226 1.74 -9.59 13.20
CA GLY A 226 0.91 -10.69 12.75
C GLY A 226 0.04 -10.21 11.59
N MET A 227 0.06 -10.88 10.44
CA MET A 227 -0.66 -10.45 9.24
C MET A 227 -1.44 -11.61 8.63
N GLU A 228 -2.72 -11.36 8.33
CA GLU A 228 -3.59 -12.23 7.56
C GLU A 228 -4.02 -11.55 6.26
N VAL A 229 -3.96 -12.31 5.17
CA VAL A 229 -4.34 -11.84 3.83
C VAL A 229 -5.30 -12.84 3.20
N ALA A 230 -6.45 -12.34 2.75
CA ALA A 230 -7.41 -13.12 1.97
C ALA A 230 -7.91 -12.28 0.79
N GLY A 231 -7.66 -12.78 -0.43
CA GLY A 231 -7.95 -12.03 -1.65
C GLY A 231 -7.21 -10.68 -1.65
N ASN A 232 -7.97 -9.60 -1.73
CA ASN A 232 -7.45 -8.23 -1.70
C ASN A 232 -7.58 -7.56 -0.31
N LYS A 233 -7.98 -8.29 0.73
CA LYS A 233 -8.05 -7.77 2.11
C LYS A 233 -6.85 -8.20 2.92
N LEU A 234 -6.37 -7.27 3.74
CA LEU A 234 -5.25 -7.44 4.65
C LEU A 234 -5.66 -6.94 6.04
N VAL A 235 -5.39 -7.76 7.06
CA VAL A 235 -5.49 -7.38 8.47
C VAL A 235 -4.11 -7.60 9.10
N ALA A 236 -3.57 -6.56 9.74
CA ALA A 236 -2.27 -6.65 10.39
C ALA A 236 -2.35 -6.11 11.82
N ARG A 237 -2.03 -6.95 12.79
CA ARG A 237 -1.75 -6.52 14.17
C ARG A 237 -0.28 -6.14 14.25
N VAL A 238 -0.02 -4.88 14.51
CA VAL A 238 1.35 -4.37 14.69
C VAL A 238 1.56 -4.10 16.18
N THR A 239 2.56 -4.76 16.75
CA THR A 239 2.99 -4.55 18.13
C THR A 239 4.27 -3.72 18.12
N VAL A 240 4.27 -2.64 18.89
CA VAL A 240 5.40 -1.76 19.12
C VAL A 240 5.94 -2.03 20.53
N LYS A 241 7.23 -2.34 20.65
CA LYS A 241 7.91 -2.49 21.96
C LYS A 241 8.94 -1.38 22.12
N ALA A 242 8.78 -0.55 23.14
CA ALA A 242 9.64 0.59 23.37
C ALA A 242 11.03 0.18 23.85
N ALA A 243 12.08 0.70 23.23
CA ALA A 243 13.47 0.55 23.71
C ALA A 243 13.78 1.50 24.87
N ARG A 244 13.11 2.64 24.88
CA ARG A 244 13.19 3.69 25.90
C ARG A 244 11.81 4.32 26.11
N SER A 245 11.61 4.99 27.23
CA SER A 245 10.34 5.68 27.49
C SER A 245 10.12 6.79 26.46
N GLY A 246 8.91 6.87 25.88
CA GLY A 246 8.55 7.83 24.84
C GLY A 246 7.10 7.75 24.44
N SER A 247 6.67 8.65 23.56
CA SER A 247 5.35 8.61 22.90
C SER A 247 5.53 8.14 21.46
N PHE A 248 4.75 7.14 21.06
CA PHE A 248 4.93 6.44 19.80
C PHE A 248 3.65 6.46 18.95
N ARG A 249 3.85 6.43 17.64
CA ARG A 249 2.83 6.19 16.63
C ARG A 249 3.32 5.13 15.66
N VAL A 250 2.39 4.49 14.93
CA VAL A 250 2.70 3.47 13.93
C VAL A 250 1.95 3.74 12.65
N GLY A 251 2.62 3.57 11.52
CA GLY A 251 2.05 3.73 10.19
C GLY A 251 2.28 2.51 9.33
N ALA A 252 1.43 2.35 8.31
CA ALA A 252 1.53 1.33 7.30
C ALA A 252 1.35 1.94 5.91
N TRP A 253 2.30 1.70 5.00
CA TRP A 253 2.20 2.08 3.60
C TRP A 253 2.24 0.84 2.73
N VAL A 254 1.25 0.70 1.84
CA VAL A 254 1.25 -0.37 0.83
C VAL A 254 2.00 0.11 -0.39
N LEU A 255 2.95 -0.70 -0.83
CA LEU A 255 3.78 -0.46 -2.00
C LEU A 255 3.56 -1.56 -3.04
N GLU A 256 3.82 -1.25 -4.30
CA GLU A 256 3.76 -2.20 -5.40
C GLU A 256 5.04 -2.13 -6.23
N ASP A 257 5.56 -3.30 -6.60
CA ASP A 257 6.72 -3.46 -7.47
C ASP A 257 6.31 -3.79 -8.91
N GLY A 258 7.23 -3.54 -9.84
CA GLY A 258 7.09 -3.96 -11.24
C GLY A 258 6.12 -3.12 -12.06
N LEU A 259 5.81 -1.92 -11.63
CA LEU A 259 5.00 -0.99 -12.42
C LEU A 259 5.82 -0.46 -13.61
N THR A 260 5.21 -0.41 -14.79
CA THR A 260 5.90 -0.05 -16.02
C THR A 260 5.47 1.31 -16.56
N GLY A 261 6.45 2.15 -16.91
CA GLY A 261 6.18 3.45 -17.51
C GLY A 261 7.47 4.11 -18.01
N THR A 262 7.37 4.86 -19.10
CA THR A 262 8.54 5.53 -19.66
C THR A 262 9.00 6.66 -18.76
N GLN A 263 10.17 6.53 -18.19
CA GLN A 263 10.82 7.55 -17.38
C GLN A 263 11.53 8.57 -18.25
N LEU A 264 11.19 9.85 -18.11
CA LEU A 264 11.98 10.91 -18.72
C LEU A 264 13.38 10.93 -18.09
N ASN A 265 14.42 10.97 -18.94
CA ASN A 265 15.83 10.93 -18.50
C ASN A 265 16.66 12.02 -19.20
N ASN A 266 17.11 13.00 -18.44
CA ASN A 266 17.94 14.11 -18.91
C ASN A 266 19.45 13.77 -18.93
N GLY A 267 19.79 12.52 -19.24
CA GLY A 267 21.16 12.13 -19.54
C GLY A 267 21.89 11.32 -18.45
N MET A 268 21.15 10.74 -17.48
CA MET A 268 21.73 9.72 -16.59
C MET A 268 22.10 8.50 -17.42
N LYS A 269 23.38 8.08 -17.34
CA LYS A 269 23.94 6.94 -18.07
C LYS A 269 24.22 5.79 -17.11
N GLY A 270 24.24 4.59 -17.64
CA GLY A 270 24.52 3.36 -16.90
C GLY A 270 23.56 2.26 -17.31
N ASP A 271 23.76 1.08 -16.75
CA ASP A 271 22.91 -0.10 -16.99
C ASP A 271 21.81 -0.15 -15.90
N TYR A 272 20.85 0.78 -16.00
CA TYR A 272 19.71 0.89 -15.08
C TYR A 272 18.41 0.75 -15.85
N ASP A 273 17.46 0.01 -15.28
CA ASP A 273 16.09 -0.02 -15.79
C ASP A 273 15.26 1.08 -15.12
N PHE A 274 15.19 2.25 -15.76
CA PHE A 274 14.37 3.35 -15.29
C PHE A 274 12.89 3.23 -15.65
N ASN A 275 12.48 2.25 -16.47
CA ASN A 275 11.11 2.09 -16.94
C ASN A 275 10.31 1.06 -16.11
N THR A 276 10.97 0.34 -15.21
CA THR A 276 10.33 -0.51 -14.19
C THR A 276 10.44 0.17 -12.84
N HIS A 277 9.27 0.48 -12.25
CA HIS A 277 9.17 1.22 -10.99
C HIS A 277 8.83 0.26 -9.86
N ASN A 278 9.68 0.24 -8.83
CA ASN A 278 9.56 -0.59 -7.66
C ASN A 278 9.38 0.25 -6.39
N ASN A 279 8.88 -0.35 -5.34
CA ASN A 279 8.60 0.30 -4.05
C ASN A 279 7.64 1.49 -4.18
N VAL A 280 6.73 1.47 -5.15
CA VAL A 280 5.83 2.60 -5.44
C VAL A 280 4.70 2.63 -4.41
N ILE A 281 4.57 3.72 -3.67
CA ILE A 281 3.49 3.91 -2.69
C ILE A 281 2.15 3.95 -3.42
N ARG A 282 1.26 3.00 -3.04
CA ARG A 282 -0.10 2.90 -3.58
C ARG A 282 -1.15 3.36 -2.58
N HIS A 283 -0.95 3.07 -1.30
CA HIS A 283 -1.88 3.44 -0.23
C HIS A 283 -1.13 3.84 1.03
N VAL A 284 -1.64 4.88 1.69
CA VAL A 284 -1.05 5.44 2.91
C VAL A 284 -2.04 5.29 4.06
N ASN A 285 -1.74 4.41 5.01
CA ASN A 285 -2.49 4.22 6.24
C ASN A 285 -1.64 4.67 7.45
N SER A 286 -1.43 5.98 7.55
CA SER A 286 -0.62 6.57 8.62
C SER A 286 -1.08 7.98 9.00
N ARG A 287 -2.27 8.39 8.54
CA ARG A 287 -2.77 9.74 8.80
C ARG A 287 -3.20 9.87 10.26
N TYR A 288 -2.57 10.78 10.98
CA TYR A 288 -2.98 11.15 12.33
C TYR A 288 -4.08 12.22 12.28
N SER A 289 -3.79 13.37 11.63
CA SER A 289 -4.77 14.45 11.43
C SER A 289 -4.29 15.43 10.35
N GLY A 290 -5.19 16.05 9.61
CA GLY A 290 -4.83 17.03 8.58
C GLY A 290 -3.78 16.52 7.60
N SER A 291 -2.62 17.18 7.51
CA SER A 291 -1.46 16.78 6.72
C SER A 291 -0.39 16.01 7.52
N ASP A 292 -0.70 15.57 8.74
CA ASP A 292 0.19 14.75 9.58
C ASP A 292 -0.01 13.27 9.27
N TYR A 293 0.98 12.64 8.63
CA TYR A 293 1.02 11.22 8.27
C TYR A 293 2.04 10.44 9.09
N SER A 294 2.37 10.90 10.29
CA SER A 294 3.35 10.26 11.17
C SER A 294 2.87 8.98 11.85
N GLY A 295 1.62 8.58 11.66
CA GLY A 295 1.08 7.32 12.14
C GLY A 295 -0.11 7.46 13.09
N HIS A 296 -0.73 6.33 13.38
CA HIS A 296 -1.79 6.19 14.38
C HIS A 296 -1.20 6.12 15.78
N GLU A 297 -1.89 6.66 16.76
CA GLU A 297 -1.40 6.72 18.13
C GLU A 297 -1.28 5.31 18.75
N VAL A 298 -0.10 5.00 19.26
CA VAL A 298 0.16 3.85 20.13
C VAL A 298 0.16 4.29 21.60
N GLY A 299 0.58 5.53 21.84
CA GLY A 299 0.57 6.17 23.15
C GLY A 299 1.95 6.28 23.80
N ALA A 300 1.95 6.65 25.07
CA ALA A 300 3.15 6.73 25.89
C ALA A 300 3.52 5.36 26.46
N LEU A 301 4.73 4.90 26.19
CA LEU A 301 5.25 3.61 26.66
C LEU A 301 6.47 3.83 27.53
N ALA A 302 6.60 3.04 28.60
CA ALA A 302 7.87 2.91 29.34
C ALA A 302 8.83 2.00 28.55
N ALA A 303 10.13 2.04 28.85
CA ALA A 303 11.11 1.11 28.30
C ALA A 303 10.67 -0.35 28.54
N GLY A 304 10.69 -1.19 27.50
CA GLY A 304 10.20 -2.57 27.52
C GLY A 304 8.66 -2.69 27.43
N GLY A 305 7.92 -1.60 27.58
CA GLY A 305 6.46 -1.58 27.42
C GLY A 305 6.02 -1.76 25.96
N THR A 306 4.85 -2.35 25.77
CA THR A 306 4.28 -2.64 24.45
C THR A 306 2.97 -1.89 24.23
N GLY A 307 2.67 -1.58 22.98
CA GLY A 307 1.39 -1.06 22.49
C GLY A 307 1.09 -1.62 21.12
N GLU A 308 -0.16 -1.61 20.72
CA GLU A 308 -0.61 -2.25 19.49
C GLU A 308 -1.48 -1.34 18.65
N HIS A 309 -1.48 -1.58 17.34
CA HIS A 309 -2.46 -1.03 16.41
C HIS A 309 -2.89 -2.11 15.40
N LEU A 310 -4.19 -2.13 15.12
CA LEU A 310 -4.77 -3.05 14.14
C LEU A 310 -5.01 -2.29 12.83
N PHE A 311 -4.32 -2.67 11.77
CA PHE A 311 -4.56 -2.18 10.43
C PHE A 311 -5.52 -3.10 9.69
N THR A 312 -6.54 -2.53 9.06
CA THR A 312 -7.38 -3.21 8.08
C THR A 312 -7.30 -2.43 6.78
N MET A 313 -6.88 -3.09 5.69
CA MET A 313 -6.70 -2.46 4.40
C MET A 313 -7.34 -3.31 3.30
N THR A 314 -7.95 -2.64 2.32
CA THR A 314 -8.42 -3.28 1.09
C THR A 314 -7.50 -2.81 -0.03
N LEU A 315 -6.83 -3.76 -0.68
CA LEU A 315 -5.96 -3.50 -1.83
C LEU A 315 -6.84 -3.27 -3.06
N ASP A 316 -6.48 -2.31 -3.90
CA ASP A 316 -7.22 -2.05 -5.13
C ASP A 316 -7.12 -3.26 -6.07
N GLU A 317 -8.21 -3.58 -6.78
CA GLU A 317 -8.29 -4.73 -7.68
C GLU A 317 -7.33 -4.63 -8.88
N SER A 318 -6.91 -3.41 -9.24
CA SER A 318 -5.94 -3.18 -10.30
C SER A 318 -4.50 -3.50 -9.88
N TRP A 319 -4.22 -3.66 -8.58
CA TRP A 319 -2.88 -3.97 -8.10
C TRP A 319 -2.57 -5.47 -8.17
N VAL A 320 -1.31 -5.77 -8.45
CA VAL A 320 -0.84 -7.16 -8.49
C VAL A 320 -0.40 -7.55 -7.09
N VAL A 321 -1.30 -8.15 -6.30
CA VAL A 321 -1.10 -8.46 -4.86
C VAL A 321 0.24 -9.15 -4.56
N LYS A 322 0.67 -10.10 -5.40
CA LYS A 322 1.96 -10.78 -5.24
C LYS A 322 3.18 -9.88 -5.37
N ASN A 323 3.02 -8.70 -5.98
CA ASN A 323 4.05 -7.67 -6.12
C ASN A 323 3.90 -6.59 -5.03
N CYS A 324 2.89 -6.71 -4.17
CA CYS A 324 2.66 -5.75 -3.09
C CYS A 324 3.43 -6.15 -1.83
N HIS A 325 3.88 -5.14 -1.12
CA HIS A 325 4.48 -5.25 0.20
C HIS A 325 4.04 -4.07 1.08
N VAL A 326 4.21 -4.19 2.39
CA VAL A 326 3.83 -3.15 3.34
C VAL A 326 5.04 -2.71 4.12
N ILE A 327 5.32 -1.41 4.12
CA ILE A 327 6.24 -0.82 5.07
C ILE A 327 5.44 -0.48 6.34
N PHE A 328 5.80 -1.12 7.45
CA PHE A 328 5.37 -0.70 8.77
C PHE A 328 6.50 0.12 9.40
N PHE A 329 6.16 1.28 9.96
CA PHE A 329 7.13 2.14 10.61
C PHE A 329 6.59 2.66 11.94
N VAL A 330 7.49 2.89 12.87
CA VAL A 330 7.20 3.50 14.16
C VAL A 330 7.85 4.86 14.21
N THR A 331 7.06 5.85 14.62
CA THR A 331 7.56 7.19 14.92
C THR A 331 7.57 7.43 16.43
N GLU A 332 8.55 8.19 16.87
CA GLU A 332 8.75 8.63 18.26
C GLU A 332 8.68 10.15 18.32
N LEU A 333 8.04 10.68 19.35
CA LEU A 333 7.99 12.13 19.59
C LEU A 333 9.38 12.64 19.99
N VAL A 334 9.91 13.54 19.20
CA VAL A 334 11.17 14.26 19.42
C VAL A 334 10.91 15.77 19.39
N ASP A 335 11.93 16.59 19.65
CA ASP A 335 11.78 18.06 19.76
C ASP A 335 11.03 18.73 18.60
N LYS A 336 11.12 18.17 17.38
CA LYS A 336 10.52 18.73 16.16
C LYS A 336 9.25 17.99 15.68
N GLY A 337 8.63 17.21 16.53
CA GLY A 337 7.48 16.37 16.19
C GLY A 337 7.82 14.90 16.09
N TYR A 338 7.01 14.12 15.39
CA TYR A 338 7.21 12.68 15.27
C TYR A 338 8.21 12.33 14.16
N ALA A 339 9.23 11.58 14.52
CA ALA A 339 10.27 11.09 13.61
C ALA A 339 10.25 9.56 13.55
N VAL A 340 10.53 8.98 12.39
CA VAL A 340 10.67 7.53 12.26
C VAL A 340 11.87 7.06 13.08
N THR A 341 11.62 6.13 13.99
CA THR A 341 12.67 5.52 14.84
C THR A 341 13.01 4.09 14.42
N ASN A 342 12.12 3.43 13.68
CA ASN A 342 12.36 2.14 13.04
C ASN A 342 11.35 1.85 11.92
N ALA A 343 11.71 0.99 10.99
CA ALA A 343 10.83 0.54 9.91
C ALA A 343 11.18 -0.90 9.48
N ILE A 344 10.16 -1.63 9.00
CA ILE A 344 10.30 -2.95 8.38
C ILE A 344 9.50 -2.99 7.08
N ASP A 345 9.90 -3.85 6.16
CA ASP A 345 9.25 -4.07 4.87
C ASP A 345 8.82 -5.55 4.77
N VAL A 346 7.53 -5.80 4.56
CA VAL A 346 6.92 -7.12 4.66
C VAL A 346 6.09 -7.41 3.40
N PRO A 347 6.32 -8.51 2.69
CA PRO A 347 5.48 -8.91 1.56
C PRO A 347 4.02 -9.10 1.99
N VAL A 348 3.07 -8.73 1.12
CA VAL A 348 1.63 -8.94 1.34
C VAL A 348 1.30 -10.43 1.23
N LYS A 349 1.39 -11.13 2.34
CA LYS A 349 0.99 -12.53 2.54
C LYS A 349 0.77 -12.80 4.02
N SER A 350 -0.10 -13.75 4.36
CA SER A 350 -0.26 -14.20 5.74
C SER A 350 1.08 -14.62 6.33
N SER A 351 1.48 -13.99 7.42
CA SER A 351 2.81 -14.14 7.99
C SER A 351 2.88 -13.66 9.44
N THR A 352 3.90 -14.13 10.13
CA THR A 352 4.25 -13.75 11.50
C THR A 352 5.68 -13.24 11.50
N ILE A 353 5.88 -11.98 11.85
CA ILE A 353 7.17 -11.30 11.87
C ILE A 353 7.48 -10.93 13.33
N PRO A 354 8.37 -11.63 14.00
CA PRO A 354 8.76 -11.30 15.38
C PRO A 354 9.63 -10.05 15.43
N PHE A 355 9.86 -9.52 16.64
CA PHE A 355 10.85 -8.46 16.84
C PHE A 355 12.24 -8.91 16.38
N GLU A 356 12.94 -8.03 15.69
CA GLU A 356 14.34 -8.23 15.31
C GLU A 356 15.27 -7.57 16.33
N TYR A 357 16.03 -8.39 17.01
CA TYR A 357 17.01 -7.95 18.01
C TYR A 357 18.43 -7.94 17.44
N ARG A 358 19.30 -7.08 18.01
CA ARG A 358 20.74 -7.04 17.70
C ARG A 358 21.48 -8.17 18.41
#